data_f295e9ad856d6ca1c0886beb4aeb5bf0
#
_entry.id   f295e9ad856d6ca1c0886beb4aeb5bf0
#
_cell.length_a   1.000
_cell.length_b   1.000
_cell.length_c   1.000
_cell.angle_alpha   90.00
_cell.angle_beta   90.00
_cell.angle_gamma   90.00
#
_symmetry.space_group_name_H-M   'P 1'
#
loop_
_entity.id
_entity.type
_entity.pdbx_description
1 polymer ?
#
loop_
_entity_poly.entity_id
_entity_poly.type
_entity_poly.pdbx_seq_one_letter_code
_entity_poly.pdbx_strand_id
1 'polypeptide(L)'
;MEKIGRTKIVDLLKRTDIGAMVNVKGWVRTRRGSKQVNFIALNDGSTINNLQIVVDLANFDEEMLKLITTGACISVNGEMVESVGSGQKVEVQAREIEVLGTCDNTYPLQKKGHSMEFLREIAHLRPRTNTFGAVFRIRHNMAIAIHKFFHEKGFFYFHTPIITASDCEGAGQMFQVTTMNLYDLKKDERGSISYEDDFFGKQASLTVSGQLEGELAATALGSIYTFGPAPLSPESWSTPVFDKNEAKSARRYRSDGLAVPV
;
A
#
# COMPACT_ATOMS: atom_id res chain seq x y z
N MET A 1 -1.22 -37.84 5.96
CA MET A 1 -1.86 -36.73 6.70
C MET A 1 -2.53 -35.81 5.70
N GLU A 2 -3.77 -35.48 5.91
CA GLU A 2 -4.51 -34.54 5.07
C GLU A 2 -3.83 -33.16 5.19
N LYS A 3 -3.56 -32.50 4.08
CA LYS A 3 -2.81 -31.23 4.06
C LYS A 3 -3.71 -30.13 4.58
N ILE A 4 -3.46 -29.64 5.80
CA ILE A 4 -4.25 -28.56 6.42
C ILE A 4 -4.12 -27.31 5.55
N GLY A 5 -5.23 -26.78 5.10
CA GLY A 5 -5.27 -25.54 4.31
C GLY A 5 -4.80 -24.33 5.12
N ARG A 6 -4.10 -23.36 4.47
CA ARG A 6 -3.65 -22.12 5.12
C ARG A 6 -4.84 -21.32 5.65
N THR A 7 -4.77 -20.91 6.91
CA THR A 7 -5.71 -19.95 7.52
C THR A 7 -5.05 -18.57 7.60
N LYS A 8 -5.78 -17.51 7.23
CA LYS A 8 -5.30 -16.14 7.42
C LYS A 8 -5.30 -15.75 8.90
N ILE A 9 -4.32 -14.98 9.34
CA ILE A 9 -4.21 -14.54 10.74
C ILE A 9 -5.43 -13.73 11.17
N VAL A 10 -5.98 -12.86 10.31
CA VAL A 10 -7.20 -12.09 10.61
C VAL A 10 -8.41 -12.96 10.92
N ASP A 11 -8.52 -14.11 10.28
CA ASP A 11 -9.62 -15.05 10.49
C ASP A 11 -9.35 -15.90 11.74
N LEU A 12 -8.11 -16.35 11.93
CA LEU A 12 -7.72 -17.16 13.08
C LEU A 12 -7.90 -16.40 14.40
N LEU A 13 -7.56 -15.12 14.44
CA LEU A 13 -7.74 -14.29 15.65
C LEU A 13 -9.21 -14.10 16.08
N LYS A 14 -10.18 -14.45 15.22
CA LYS A 14 -11.63 -14.42 15.51
C LYS A 14 -12.19 -15.76 15.92
N ARG A 15 -11.44 -16.85 15.74
CA ARG A 15 -11.89 -18.22 16.05
C ARG A 15 -11.95 -18.44 17.55
N THR A 16 -12.80 -19.42 17.94
CA THR A 16 -13.03 -19.82 19.34
C THR A 16 -12.93 -21.34 19.54
N ASP A 17 -12.68 -22.08 18.47
CA ASP A 17 -12.56 -23.55 18.47
C ASP A 17 -11.15 -23.97 18.92
N ILE A 18 -10.89 -23.81 20.21
CA ILE A 18 -9.65 -24.24 20.85
C ILE A 18 -9.42 -25.76 20.64
N GLY A 19 -8.16 -26.14 20.43
CA GLY A 19 -7.75 -27.51 20.09
C GLY A 19 -7.73 -27.79 18.59
N ALA A 20 -8.23 -26.89 17.74
CA ALA A 20 -8.21 -27.09 16.31
C ALA A 20 -6.78 -27.02 15.74
N MET A 21 -6.44 -27.95 14.84
CA MET A 21 -5.20 -27.90 14.08
C MET A 21 -5.32 -26.89 12.95
N VAL A 22 -4.32 -26.01 12.82
CA VAL A 22 -4.29 -24.93 11.84
C VAL A 22 -2.93 -24.86 11.14
N ASN A 23 -2.94 -24.38 9.89
CA ASN A 23 -1.73 -23.97 9.19
C ASN A 23 -1.74 -22.44 9.03
N VAL A 24 -0.67 -21.78 9.45
CA VAL A 24 -0.43 -20.33 9.26
C VAL A 24 0.89 -20.09 8.59
N LYS A 25 0.94 -19.10 7.70
CA LYS A 25 2.17 -18.68 7.01
C LYS A 25 2.33 -17.18 7.11
N GLY A 26 3.55 -16.72 7.35
CA GLY A 26 3.80 -15.29 7.46
C GLY A 26 5.26 -14.96 7.74
N TRP A 27 5.48 -13.68 8.02
CA TRP A 27 6.81 -13.15 8.34
C TRP A 27 6.95 -12.95 9.85
N VAL A 28 8.10 -13.36 10.36
CA VAL A 28 8.49 -13.16 11.75
C VAL A 28 8.71 -11.67 12.00
N ARG A 29 7.93 -11.11 12.92
CA ARG A 29 8.07 -9.72 13.38
C ARG A 29 9.05 -9.60 14.53
N THR A 30 8.93 -10.52 15.49
CA THR A 30 9.84 -10.62 16.62
C THR A 30 9.89 -12.07 17.09
N ARG A 31 11.04 -12.45 17.63
CA ARG A 31 11.22 -13.68 18.40
C ARG A 31 11.73 -13.33 19.78
N ARG A 32 11.18 -13.89 20.82
CA ARG A 32 11.55 -13.72 22.22
C ARG A 32 11.32 -15.02 22.98
N GLY A 33 12.01 -15.21 24.06
CA GLY A 33 11.77 -16.37 24.90
C GLY A 33 12.95 -16.73 25.81
N SER A 34 12.83 -17.89 26.44
CA SER A 34 13.81 -18.49 27.35
C SER A 34 14.56 -19.63 26.65
N LYS A 35 15.34 -20.39 27.42
CA LYS A 35 16.01 -21.61 26.95
C LYS A 35 15.04 -22.77 26.67
N GLN A 36 13.79 -22.70 27.09
CA GLN A 36 12.81 -23.78 26.94
C GLN A 36 11.71 -23.43 25.93
N VAL A 37 11.21 -22.20 25.96
CA VAL A 37 10.06 -21.77 25.13
C VAL A 37 10.38 -20.46 24.43
N ASN A 38 10.08 -20.39 23.13
CA ASN A 38 10.10 -19.17 22.36
C ASN A 38 8.70 -18.74 21.92
N PHE A 39 8.51 -17.44 21.86
CA PHE A 39 7.32 -16.76 21.37
C PHE A 39 7.67 -16.03 20.09
N ILE A 40 7.04 -16.39 19.00
CA ILE A 40 7.22 -15.75 17.69
C ILE A 40 5.98 -14.92 17.37
N ALA A 41 6.14 -13.62 17.15
CA ALA A 41 5.09 -12.79 16.62
C ALA A 41 5.09 -12.91 15.09
N LEU A 42 4.07 -13.57 14.54
CA LEU A 42 3.91 -13.84 13.11
C LEU A 42 2.87 -12.90 12.50
N ASN A 43 3.14 -12.35 11.31
CA ASN A 43 2.22 -11.50 10.57
C ASN A 43 2.17 -11.90 9.09
N ASP A 44 0.98 -12.06 8.54
CA ASP A 44 0.75 -12.42 7.14
C ASP A 44 0.22 -11.26 6.28
N GLY A 45 0.14 -10.06 6.84
CA GLY A 45 -0.38 -8.85 6.18
C GLY A 45 -1.91 -8.74 6.18
N SER A 46 -2.66 -9.77 6.57
CA SER A 46 -4.13 -9.73 6.60
C SER A 46 -4.69 -8.80 7.69
N THR A 47 -3.91 -8.53 8.72
CA THR A 47 -4.24 -7.62 9.81
C THR A 47 -3.01 -6.87 10.30
N ILE A 48 -3.20 -5.78 11.03
CA ILE A 48 -2.12 -5.07 11.71
C ILE A 48 -1.61 -5.83 12.94
N ASN A 49 -2.45 -6.68 13.51
CA ASN A 49 -2.11 -7.50 14.67
C ASN A 49 -1.24 -8.69 14.27
N ASN A 50 -0.42 -9.14 15.19
CA ASN A 50 0.37 -10.35 15.01
C ASN A 50 -0.32 -11.53 15.71
N LEU A 51 -0.07 -12.74 15.20
CA LEU A 51 -0.40 -13.97 15.89
C LEU A 51 0.82 -14.42 16.69
N GLN A 52 0.63 -14.79 17.94
CA GLN A 52 1.69 -15.41 18.74
C GLN A 52 1.75 -16.91 18.44
N ILE A 53 2.94 -17.36 18.07
CA ILE A 53 3.29 -18.78 17.95
C ILE A 53 4.13 -19.13 19.14
N VAL A 54 3.73 -20.18 19.86
CA VAL A 54 4.44 -20.74 21.01
C VAL A 54 5.24 -21.95 20.53
N VAL A 55 6.56 -21.91 20.75
CA VAL A 55 7.50 -22.94 20.28
C VAL A 55 8.19 -23.54 21.49
N ASP A 56 7.91 -24.78 21.79
CA ASP A 56 8.67 -25.57 22.75
C ASP A 56 9.96 -26.07 22.08
N LEU A 57 11.09 -25.53 22.52
CA LEU A 57 12.38 -25.76 21.86
C LEU A 57 12.85 -27.22 21.91
N ALA A 58 12.38 -28.02 22.88
CA ALA A 58 12.72 -29.42 22.98
C ALA A 58 12.21 -30.26 21.78
N ASN A 59 11.21 -29.76 21.06
CA ASN A 59 10.54 -30.46 19.96
C ASN A 59 11.07 -30.07 18.56
N PHE A 60 12.09 -29.18 18.49
CA PHE A 60 12.57 -28.64 17.22
C PHE A 60 14.10 -28.66 17.12
N ASP A 61 14.60 -28.85 15.92
CA ASP A 61 16.03 -28.80 15.61
C ASP A 61 16.60 -27.40 15.86
N GLU A 62 17.75 -27.34 16.56
CA GLU A 62 18.39 -26.08 16.94
C GLU A 62 18.87 -25.28 15.70
N GLU A 63 19.38 -25.95 14.68
CA GLU A 63 19.88 -25.31 13.46
C GLU A 63 18.71 -24.66 12.69
N MET A 64 17.58 -25.36 12.58
CA MET A 64 16.37 -24.79 11.98
C MET A 64 15.88 -23.57 12.79
N LEU A 65 15.89 -23.65 14.11
CA LEU A 65 15.47 -22.53 14.96
C LEU A 65 16.36 -21.29 14.78
N LYS A 66 17.67 -21.44 14.50
CA LYS A 66 18.57 -20.30 14.22
C LYS A 66 18.13 -19.50 12.98
N LEU A 67 17.48 -20.14 12.02
CA LEU A 67 16.97 -19.48 10.79
C LEU A 67 15.73 -18.63 11.02
N ILE A 68 15.03 -18.79 12.16
CA ILE A 68 13.83 -18.04 12.50
C ILE A 68 14.21 -16.67 13.07
N THR A 69 14.67 -15.79 12.22
CA THR A 69 15.08 -14.41 12.55
C THR A 69 13.98 -13.41 12.21
N THR A 70 14.11 -12.17 12.67
CA THR A 70 13.20 -11.07 12.28
C THR A 70 13.23 -10.89 10.76
N GLY A 71 12.06 -10.95 10.12
CA GLY A 71 11.93 -10.88 8.66
C GLY A 71 11.88 -12.23 7.95
N ALA A 72 12.29 -13.32 8.58
CA ALA A 72 12.16 -14.67 8.00
C ALA A 72 10.69 -15.00 7.72
N CYS A 73 10.46 -15.80 6.68
CA CYS A 73 9.14 -16.32 6.32
C CYS A 73 9.02 -17.76 6.77
N ILE A 74 7.98 -18.08 7.54
CA ILE A 74 7.74 -19.42 8.06
C ILE A 74 6.31 -19.90 7.79
N SER A 75 6.16 -21.22 7.69
CA SER A 75 4.90 -21.94 7.74
C SER A 75 4.84 -22.74 9.05
N VAL A 76 3.76 -22.61 9.77
CA VAL A 76 3.56 -23.29 11.04
C VAL A 76 2.29 -24.13 10.98
N ASN A 77 2.41 -25.42 11.23
CA ASN A 77 1.31 -26.30 11.59
C ASN A 77 1.27 -26.40 13.11
N GLY A 78 0.12 -26.17 13.72
CA GLY A 78 0.02 -26.17 15.16
C GLY A 78 -1.42 -26.21 15.65
N GLU A 79 -1.55 -26.37 16.94
CA GLU A 79 -2.82 -26.41 17.64
C GLU A 79 -3.18 -25.04 18.16
N MET A 80 -4.40 -24.61 17.93
CA MET A 80 -4.91 -23.36 18.45
C MET A 80 -5.23 -23.51 19.94
N VAL A 81 -4.62 -22.66 20.76
CA VAL A 81 -4.76 -22.65 22.21
C VAL A 81 -5.23 -21.28 22.73
N GLU A 82 -5.84 -21.28 23.91
CA GLU A 82 -6.18 -20.03 24.57
C GLU A 82 -4.89 -19.30 24.97
N SER A 83 -4.85 -17.99 24.74
CA SER A 83 -3.69 -17.16 25.12
C SER A 83 -3.70 -16.88 26.61
N VAL A 84 -2.58 -17.13 27.27
CA VAL A 84 -2.36 -16.75 28.67
C VAL A 84 -2.06 -15.26 28.82
N GLY A 85 -1.69 -14.60 27.71
CA GLY A 85 -1.32 -13.18 27.69
C GLY A 85 -2.49 -12.24 27.44
N SER A 86 -2.41 -11.00 27.94
CA SER A 86 -3.46 -9.98 27.84
C SER A 86 -3.65 -9.37 26.43
N GLY A 87 -2.81 -9.70 25.46
CA GLY A 87 -2.78 -9.01 24.16
C GLY A 87 -3.63 -9.64 23.04
N GLN A 88 -4.04 -10.91 23.20
CA GLN A 88 -4.82 -11.67 22.21
C GLN A 88 -5.59 -12.79 22.91
N LYS A 89 -6.64 -13.30 22.23
CA LYS A 89 -7.49 -14.37 22.81
C LYS A 89 -6.91 -15.76 22.54
N VAL A 90 -6.25 -15.94 21.41
CA VAL A 90 -5.76 -17.23 20.94
C VAL A 90 -4.30 -17.15 20.53
N GLU A 91 -3.60 -18.26 20.66
CA GLU A 91 -2.21 -18.49 20.22
C GLU A 91 -2.16 -19.81 19.44
N VAL A 92 -1.05 -20.07 18.77
CA VAL A 92 -0.80 -21.35 18.12
C VAL A 92 0.40 -22.03 18.78
N GLN A 93 0.16 -23.17 19.39
CA GLN A 93 1.21 -24.09 19.85
C GLN A 93 1.79 -24.82 18.64
N ALA A 94 3.03 -24.49 18.27
CA ALA A 94 3.64 -25.09 17.09
C ALA A 94 3.87 -26.61 17.27
N ARG A 95 3.51 -27.38 16.25
CA ARG A 95 3.80 -28.80 16.12
C ARG A 95 4.84 -29.06 15.04
N GLU A 96 4.83 -28.23 14.00
CA GLU A 96 5.77 -28.31 12.89
C GLU A 96 6.04 -26.88 12.39
N ILE A 97 7.28 -26.60 12.05
CA ILE A 97 7.71 -25.32 11.45
C ILE A 97 8.57 -25.62 10.23
N GLU A 98 8.19 -24.99 9.12
CA GLU A 98 8.95 -24.98 7.88
C GLU A 98 9.45 -23.54 7.64
N VAL A 99 10.75 -23.35 7.42
CA VAL A 99 11.33 -22.07 7.04
C VAL A 99 11.23 -21.92 5.52
N LEU A 100 10.33 -21.07 5.06
CA LEU A 100 10.07 -20.81 3.63
C LEU A 100 11.07 -19.83 3.03
N GLY A 101 11.67 -18.98 3.87
CA GLY A 101 12.66 -18.00 3.46
C GLY A 101 13.40 -17.44 4.67
N THR A 102 14.70 -17.42 4.57
CA THR A 102 15.58 -16.87 5.60
C THR A 102 15.72 -15.36 5.50
N CYS A 103 16.12 -14.72 6.57
CA CYS A 103 16.44 -13.30 6.62
C CYS A 103 17.66 -13.09 7.51
N ASP A 104 18.63 -12.36 7.02
CA ASP A 104 19.86 -12.09 7.76
C ASP A 104 19.75 -10.82 8.64
N ASN A 105 20.83 -10.49 9.33
CA ASN A 105 20.90 -9.37 10.26
C ASN A 105 20.99 -8.00 9.57
N THR A 106 21.13 -7.95 8.24
CA THR A 106 21.13 -6.70 7.46
C THR A 106 19.72 -6.16 7.23
N TYR A 107 18.69 -6.98 7.50
CA TYR A 107 17.29 -6.55 7.39
C TYR A 107 17.01 -5.33 8.27
N PRO A 108 16.63 -4.18 7.67
CA PRO A 108 16.63 -2.91 8.40
C PRO A 108 15.49 -2.75 9.41
N LEU A 109 14.38 -3.47 9.23
CA LEU A 109 13.22 -3.38 10.13
C LEU A 109 13.38 -4.30 11.36
N GLN A 110 14.39 -4.03 12.16
CA GLN A 110 14.63 -4.72 13.42
C GLN A 110 13.63 -4.30 14.52
N LYS A 111 13.64 -5.01 15.66
CA LYS A 111 12.79 -4.75 16.83
C LYS A 111 13.18 -3.45 17.54
N LYS A 112 12.96 -2.30 16.87
CA LYS A 112 13.18 -0.96 17.45
C LYS A 112 12.21 0.04 16.82
N GLY A 113 12.02 1.19 17.44
CA GLY A 113 11.32 2.30 16.80
C GLY A 113 12.12 2.82 15.60
N HIS A 114 11.42 3.18 14.53
CA HIS A 114 12.00 3.75 13.32
C HIS A 114 11.42 5.14 13.09
N SER A 115 12.29 6.12 12.81
CA SER A 115 11.83 7.47 12.48
C SER A 115 11.17 7.52 11.11
N MET A 116 10.35 8.54 10.87
CA MET A 116 9.69 8.72 9.57
C MET A 116 10.68 9.00 8.45
N GLU A 117 11.79 9.68 8.76
CA GLU A 117 12.91 9.95 7.84
C GLU A 117 13.53 8.65 7.37
N PHE A 118 13.93 7.79 8.30
CA PHE A 118 14.48 6.47 8.00
C PHE A 118 13.50 5.62 7.17
N LEU A 119 12.20 5.65 7.49
CA LEU A 119 11.20 4.90 6.74
C LEU A 119 10.97 5.44 5.31
N ARG A 120 11.35 6.70 5.02
CA ARG A 120 11.39 7.20 3.65
C ARG A 120 12.57 6.69 2.86
N GLU A 121 13.73 6.55 3.50
CA GLU A 121 14.93 5.95 2.87
C GLU A 121 14.70 4.50 2.46
N ILE A 122 14.01 3.72 3.29
CA ILE A 122 13.63 2.33 3.03
C ILE A 122 12.17 2.20 2.55
N ALA A 123 11.75 3.06 1.64
CA ALA A 123 10.35 3.20 1.22
C ALA A 123 9.68 1.88 0.80
N HIS A 124 10.43 0.96 0.18
CA HIS A 124 9.96 -0.37 -0.25
C HIS A 124 9.62 -1.32 0.92
N LEU A 125 10.18 -1.10 2.11
CA LEU A 125 9.91 -1.91 3.31
C LEU A 125 8.93 -1.24 4.29
N ARG A 126 8.75 0.08 4.23
CA ARG A 126 7.88 0.81 5.18
C ARG A 126 6.44 0.28 5.28
N PRO A 127 5.81 -0.32 4.24
CA PRO A 127 4.47 -0.91 4.38
C PRO A 127 4.39 -2.03 5.42
N ARG A 128 5.52 -2.67 5.74
CA ARG A 128 5.61 -3.71 6.77
C ARG A 128 5.58 -3.17 8.19
N THR A 129 5.72 -1.85 8.41
CA THR A 129 5.60 -1.22 9.73
C THR A 129 4.14 -1.03 10.12
N ASN A 130 3.85 -0.99 11.42
CA ASN A 130 2.48 -0.76 11.88
C ASN A 130 1.94 0.60 11.42
N THR A 131 2.77 1.65 11.49
CA THR A 131 2.38 3.00 11.07
C THR A 131 1.94 3.04 9.60
N PHE A 132 2.82 2.61 8.68
CA PHE A 132 2.47 2.62 7.25
C PHE A 132 1.45 1.55 6.89
N GLY A 133 1.47 0.41 7.59
CA GLY A 133 0.42 -0.60 7.47
C GLY A 133 -0.97 -0.06 7.82
N ALA A 134 -1.07 0.80 8.84
CA ALA A 134 -2.31 1.52 9.18
C ALA A 134 -2.67 2.55 8.11
N VAL A 135 -1.71 3.40 7.71
CA VAL A 135 -1.91 4.43 6.67
C VAL A 135 -2.48 3.83 5.40
N PHE A 136 -1.86 2.75 4.86
CA PHE A 136 -2.34 2.13 3.62
C PHE A 136 -3.74 1.50 3.76
N ARG A 137 -4.09 0.94 4.93
CA ARG A 137 -5.44 0.44 5.19
C ARG A 137 -6.48 1.57 5.24
N ILE A 138 -6.13 2.68 5.88
CA ILE A 138 -7.01 3.87 5.91
C ILE A 138 -7.18 4.42 4.49
N ARG A 139 -6.10 4.60 3.73
CA ARG A 139 -6.18 5.06 2.33
C ARG A 139 -7.05 4.17 1.46
N HIS A 140 -6.90 2.84 1.58
CA HIS A 140 -7.75 1.88 0.88
C HIS A 140 -9.23 2.08 1.23
N ASN A 141 -9.56 2.10 2.52
CA ASN A 141 -10.96 2.25 2.95
C ASN A 141 -11.55 3.60 2.56
N MET A 142 -10.78 4.68 2.62
CA MET A 142 -11.21 6.01 2.18
C MET A 142 -11.48 6.05 0.69
N ALA A 143 -10.60 5.47 -0.15
CA ALA A 143 -10.83 5.40 -1.60
C ALA A 143 -12.12 4.64 -1.94
N ILE A 144 -12.32 3.47 -1.32
CA ILE A 144 -13.56 2.69 -1.52
C ILE A 144 -14.78 3.44 -1.02
N ALA A 145 -14.70 4.13 0.11
CA ALA A 145 -15.82 4.93 0.65
C ALA A 145 -16.21 6.07 -0.29
N ILE A 146 -15.24 6.77 -0.89
CA ILE A 146 -15.48 7.82 -1.88
C ILE A 146 -16.18 7.25 -3.11
N HIS A 147 -15.65 6.16 -3.68
CA HIS A 147 -16.27 5.51 -4.82
C HIS A 147 -17.69 5.04 -4.52
N LYS A 148 -17.92 4.42 -3.37
CA LYS A 148 -19.23 3.97 -2.92
C LYS A 148 -20.21 5.12 -2.78
N PHE A 149 -19.81 6.21 -2.15
CA PHE A 149 -20.64 7.41 -1.96
C PHE A 149 -21.14 7.96 -3.30
N PHE A 150 -20.24 8.17 -4.27
CA PHE A 150 -20.63 8.72 -5.57
C PHE A 150 -21.45 7.72 -6.38
N HIS A 151 -21.11 6.44 -6.35
CA HIS A 151 -21.87 5.40 -7.01
C HIS A 151 -23.32 5.31 -6.50
N GLU A 152 -23.53 5.33 -5.19
CA GLU A 152 -24.87 5.31 -4.56
C GLU A 152 -25.70 6.58 -4.87
N LYS A 153 -25.04 7.68 -5.23
CA LYS A 153 -25.69 8.93 -5.68
C LYS A 153 -25.93 8.97 -7.18
N GLY A 154 -25.64 7.88 -7.91
CA GLY A 154 -25.86 7.77 -9.36
C GLY A 154 -24.81 8.48 -10.21
N PHE A 155 -23.62 8.76 -9.67
CA PHE A 155 -22.52 9.34 -10.43
C PHE A 155 -21.70 8.28 -11.12
N PHE A 156 -21.29 8.54 -12.35
CA PHE A 156 -20.35 7.70 -13.08
C PHE A 156 -18.91 8.07 -12.71
N TYR A 157 -18.08 7.07 -12.38
CA TYR A 157 -16.63 7.24 -12.26
C TYR A 157 -16.02 7.40 -13.66
N PHE A 158 -15.41 8.55 -13.90
CA PHE A 158 -14.71 8.82 -15.14
C PHE A 158 -13.20 8.96 -14.90
N HIS A 159 -12.43 8.00 -15.41
CA HIS A 159 -10.98 8.02 -15.29
C HIS A 159 -10.37 8.89 -16.38
N THR A 160 -9.90 10.08 -15.99
CA THR A 160 -9.28 11.04 -16.91
C THR A 160 -7.82 10.66 -17.19
N PRO A 161 -7.28 11.01 -18.39
CA PRO A 161 -5.88 10.83 -18.71
C PRO A 161 -4.97 11.55 -17.71
N ILE A 162 -3.82 10.91 -17.40
CA ILE A 162 -2.79 11.47 -16.51
C ILE A 162 -1.80 12.33 -17.30
N ILE A 163 -1.63 12.03 -18.61
CA ILE A 163 -0.76 12.77 -19.52
C ILE A 163 -1.62 13.57 -20.46
N THR A 164 -1.30 14.84 -20.61
CA THR A 164 -2.02 15.79 -21.47
C THR A 164 -1.07 16.69 -22.27
N ALA A 165 -1.53 17.16 -23.41
CA ALA A 165 -0.85 18.22 -24.16
C ALA A 165 -1.49 19.60 -23.92
N SER A 166 -2.51 19.68 -23.06
CA SER A 166 -3.25 20.94 -22.79
C SER A 166 -3.15 21.29 -21.31
N ASP A 167 -2.92 22.59 -21.06
CA ASP A 167 -3.03 23.14 -19.71
C ASP A 167 -4.50 23.59 -19.48
N CYS A 168 -5.15 22.97 -18.50
CA CYS A 168 -6.58 23.23 -18.24
C CYS A 168 -6.83 24.42 -17.30
N GLU A 169 -5.85 24.85 -16.52
CA GLU A 169 -6.02 25.91 -15.51
C GLU A 169 -5.07 27.09 -15.68
N GLY A 170 -4.22 27.10 -16.71
CA GLY A 170 -3.15 28.10 -16.85
C GLY A 170 -2.14 28.00 -15.72
N ALA A 171 -1.93 26.81 -15.17
CA ALA A 171 -1.15 26.55 -13.95
C ALA A 171 0.38 26.76 -14.13
N GLY A 172 0.79 27.21 -15.29
CA GLY A 172 2.13 27.69 -15.63
C GLY A 172 3.21 26.63 -15.68
N GLN A 173 3.42 25.86 -14.63
CA GLN A 173 4.50 24.87 -14.58
C GLN A 173 3.95 23.47 -14.38
N MET A 174 3.83 22.70 -15.47
CA MET A 174 3.52 21.28 -15.44
C MET A 174 4.79 20.44 -15.56
N PHE A 175 4.80 19.27 -14.95
CA PHE A 175 5.87 18.29 -15.17
C PHE A 175 5.81 17.75 -16.58
N GLN A 176 6.86 18.01 -17.35
CA GLN A 176 6.97 17.53 -18.74
C GLN A 176 7.20 16.01 -18.76
N VAL A 177 6.54 15.34 -19.70
CA VAL A 177 6.72 13.92 -20.01
C VAL A 177 7.32 13.82 -21.40
N THR A 178 8.49 13.18 -21.52
CA THR A 178 9.19 13.02 -22.80
C THR A 178 10.01 11.74 -22.80
N THR A 179 10.17 11.15 -23.98
CA THR A 179 11.08 10.03 -24.25
C THR A 179 12.37 10.47 -24.92
N MET A 180 12.50 11.78 -25.20
CA MET A 180 13.69 12.34 -25.85
C MET A 180 14.92 12.31 -24.93
N ASN A 181 16.10 12.18 -25.53
CA ASN A 181 17.34 12.37 -24.79
C ASN A 181 17.54 13.85 -24.45
N LEU A 182 17.45 14.20 -23.18
CA LEU A 182 17.58 15.58 -22.71
C LEU A 182 18.99 16.20 -22.94
N TYR A 183 20.00 15.36 -23.22
CA TYR A 183 21.37 15.82 -23.55
C TYR A 183 21.57 16.11 -25.06
N ASP A 184 20.60 15.70 -25.90
CA ASP A 184 20.69 15.88 -27.37
C ASP A 184 19.29 16.22 -27.91
N LEU A 185 18.83 17.42 -27.60
CA LEU A 185 17.52 17.91 -28.02
C LEU A 185 17.61 18.55 -29.39
N LYS A 186 16.84 18.04 -30.34
CA LYS A 186 16.65 18.66 -31.64
C LYS A 186 15.89 19.97 -31.52
N LYS A 187 16.30 20.97 -32.33
CA LYS A 187 15.63 22.27 -32.40
C LYS A 187 15.02 22.45 -33.79
N ASP A 188 13.90 23.14 -33.83
CA ASP A 188 13.26 23.61 -35.05
C ASP A 188 14.00 24.80 -35.67
N GLU A 189 13.54 25.30 -36.81
CA GLU A 189 14.11 26.47 -37.52
C GLU A 189 14.07 27.75 -36.70
N ARG A 190 13.24 27.81 -35.67
CA ARG A 190 13.10 28.98 -34.76
C ARG A 190 13.95 28.85 -33.49
N GLY A 191 14.70 27.76 -33.35
CA GLY A 191 15.52 27.45 -32.17
C GLY A 191 14.77 26.88 -30.99
N SER A 192 13.48 26.59 -31.14
CA SER A 192 12.66 25.93 -30.12
C SER A 192 12.85 24.40 -30.17
N ILE A 193 12.59 23.71 -29.07
CA ILE A 193 12.69 22.25 -29.01
C ILE A 193 11.63 21.65 -29.96
N SER A 194 12.09 20.79 -30.90
CA SER A 194 11.19 19.99 -31.72
C SER A 194 10.76 18.72 -30.99
N TYR A 195 9.45 18.50 -30.91
CA TYR A 195 8.85 17.31 -30.31
C TYR A 195 8.35 16.30 -31.35
N GLU A 196 8.67 16.49 -32.64
CA GLU A 196 8.19 15.62 -33.73
C GLU A 196 8.61 14.16 -33.55
N ASP A 197 9.82 13.94 -33.03
CA ASP A 197 10.36 12.61 -32.75
C ASP A 197 9.99 12.08 -31.34
N ASP A 198 9.30 12.85 -30.53
CA ASP A 198 8.87 12.39 -29.21
C ASP A 198 7.68 11.44 -29.32
N PHE A 199 7.43 10.62 -28.29
CA PHE A 199 6.38 9.59 -28.28
C PHE A 199 5.00 10.13 -28.71
N PHE A 200 4.63 11.32 -28.25
CA PHE A 200 3.35 11.94 -28.58
C PHE A 200 3.40 12.89 -29.80
N GLY A 201 4.55 13.08 -30.42
CA GLY A 201 4.76 14.02 -31.53
C GLY A 201 4.51 15.50 -31.17
N LYS A 202 4.36 15.82 -29.89
CA LYS A 202 4.13 17.16 -29.32
C LYS A 202 4.50 17.19 -27.86
N GLN A 203 4.69 18.41 -27.33
CA GLN A 203 4.94 18.58 -25.91
C GLN A 203 3.78 17.98 -25.10
N ALA A 204 4.11 17.10 -24.16
CA ALA A 204 3.18 16.48 -23.24
C ALA A 204 3.64 16.69 -21.80
N SER A 205 2.67 16.70 -20.88
CA SER A 205 2.91 16.97 -19.47
C SER A 205 1.99 16.11 -18.60
N LEU A 206 2.32 15.96 -17.32
CA LEU A 206 1.40 15.41 -16.34
C LEU A 206 0.28 16.43 -16.09
N THR A 207 -0.97 15.97 -16.14
CA THR A 207 -2.13 16.85 -15.91
C THR A 207 -2.20 17.29 -14.45
N VAL A 208 -2.61 18.53 -14.23
CA VAL A 208 -2.91 19.05 -12.88
C VAL A 208 -4.38 18.84 -12.49
N SER A 209 -5.25 18.53 -13.45
CA SER A 209 -6.69 18.34 -13.23
C SER A 209 -7.30 17.48 -14.34
N GLY A 210 -8.32 16.70 -14.01
CA GLY A 210 -9.16 16.00 -14.98
C GLY A 210 -10.32 16.84 -15.50
N GLN A 211 -10.25 18.17 -15.41
CA GLN A 211 -11.38 19.05 -15.71
C GLN A 211 -11.81 19.00 -17.18
N LEU A 212 -10.87 19.12 -18.11
CA LEU A 212 -11.18 19.17 -19.54
C LEU A 212 -11.96 17.94 -20.01
N GLU A 213 -11.44 16.77 -19.68
CA GLU A 213 -12.06 15.49 -20.02
C GLU A 213 -13.33 15.24 -19.19
N GLY A 214 -13.34 15.75 -17.96
CA GLY A 214 -14.51 15.70 -17.07
C GLY A 214 -15.69 16.48 -17.63
N GLU A 215 -15.48 17.65 -18.20
CA GLU A 215 -16.50 18.46 -18.85
C GLU A 215 -17.09 17.74 -20.08
N LEU A 216 -16.23 17.15 -20.92
CA LEU A 216 -16.68 16.35 -22.06
C LEU A 216 -17.52 15.16 -21.62
N ALA A 217 -17.09 14.44 -20.60
CA ALA A 217 -17.83 13.30 -20.06
C ALA A 217 -19.16 13.71 -19.42
N ALA A 218 -19.21 14.85 -18.73
CA ALA A 218 -20.42 15.36 -18.11
C ALA A 218 -21.50 15.72 -19.14
N THR A 219 -21.12 16.25 -20.31
CA THR A 219 -22.08 16.53 -21.41
C THR A 219 -22.67 15.27 -22.02
N ALA A 220 -21.97 14.12 -21.92
CA ALA A 220 -22.43 12.84 -22.46
C ALA A 220 -23.15 11.95 -21.43
N LEU A 221 -22.65 11.92 -20.17
CA LEU A 221 -23.10 11.01 -19.14
C LEU A 221 -23.86 11.69 -17.99
N GLY A 222 -23.93 13.03 -17.98
CA GLY A 222 -24.60 13.80 -16.95
C GLY A 222 -23.77 13.93 -15.69
N SER A 223 -24.13 13.22 -14.63
CA SER A 223 -23.40 13.28 -13.35
C SER A 223 -22.19 12.36 -13.34
N ILE A 224 -21.00 12.95 -13.28
CA ILE A 224 -19.73 12.22 -13.21
C ILE A 224 -18.89 12.68 -12.01
N TYR A 225 -17.90 11.89 -11.65
CA TYR A 225 -16.82 12.29 -10.76
C TYR A 225 -15.50 11.73 -11.26
N THR A 226 -14.42 12.43 -10.97
CA THR A 226 -13.05 11.98 -11.21
C THR A 226 -12.36 11.72 -9.86
N PHE A 227 -11.61 10.64 -9.78
CA PHE A 227 -10.82 10.30 -8.62
C PHE A 227 -9.54 9.61 -9.09
N GLY A 228 -8.40 10.27 -8.97
CA GLY A 228 -7.13 9.75 -9.47
C GLY A 228 -5.94 10.63 -9.06
N PRO A 229 -4.73 10.21 -9.40
CA PRO A 229 -3.54 11.02 -9.16
C PRO A 229 -3.63 12.31 -9.98
N ALA A 230 -3.53 13.46 -9.31
CA ALA A 230 -3.32 14.74 -9.93
C ALA A 230 -1.93 15.23 -9.50
N PRO A 231 -0.92 15.17 -10.39
CA PRO A 231 0.38 15.76 -10.11
C PRO A 231 0.23 17.26 -9.91
N LEU A 232 0.58 17.71 -8.72
CA LEU A 232 0.58 19.14 -8.39
C LEU A 232 1.73 19.83 -9.13
N SER A 233 1.61 21.15 -9.38
CA SER A 233 2.73 21.91 -9.94
C SER A 233 3.96 21.83 -9.03
N PRO A 234 5.19 21.98 -9.57
CA PRO A 234 6.41 21.97 -8.75
C PRO A 234 6.37 22.94 -7.57
N GLU A 235 5.70 24.08 -7.71
CA GLU A 235 5.55 25.10 -6.67
C GLU A 235 4.68 24.65 -5.48
N SER A 236 3.72 23.77 -5.70
CA SER A 236 2.83 23.27 -4.64
C SER A 236 3.46 22.19 -3.75
N TRP A 237 4.64 21.65 -4.13
CA TRP A 237 5.35 20.62 -3.36
C TRP A 237 6.13 21.17 -2.17
N SER A 238 6.28 22.49 -2.07
CA SER A 238 6.97 23.13 -0.95
C SER A 238 6.14 23.20 0.34
N THR A 239 4.85 22.88 0.28
CA THR A 239 3.97 22.81 1.45
C THR A 239 3.94 21.39 2.02
N PRO A 240 4.05 21.19 3.34
CA PRO A 240 3.93 19.84 3.94
C PRO A 240 2.57 19.24 3.59
N VAL A 241 2.60 18.12 2.88
CA VAL A 241 1.41 17.51 2.30
C VAL A 241 0.61 16.74 3.37
N PHE A 242 -0.08 17.48 4.24
CA PHE A 242 -1.44 17.17 4.63
C PHE A 242 -2.34 18.21 3.95
N ASP A 243 -2.20 18.29 2.62
CA ASP A 243 -2.91 19.30 1.90
C ASP A 243 -4.38 18.89 1.69
N LYS A 244 -5.25 19.85 1.95
CA LYS A 244 -6.69 19.87 1.64
C LYS A 244 -6.99 19.51 0.16
N ASN A 245 -5.99 19.35 -0.67
CA ASN A 245 -6.04 19.13 -2.12
C ASN A 245 -6.17 17.65 -2.54
N GLU A 246 -5.86 16.66 -1.69
CA GLU A 246 -6.29 15.27 -2.01
C GLU A 246 -7.83 15.16 -2.04
N ALA A 247 -8.54 16.04 -1.33
CA ALA A 247 -10.01 16.17 -1.44
C ALA A 247 -10.47 16.91 -2.72
N LYS A 248 -9.60 17.71 -3.35
CA LYS A 248 -9.92 18.38 -4.62
C LYS A 248 -9.88 17.45 -5.84
N SER A 249 -9.25 16.28 -5.74
CA SER A 249 -9.25 15.29 -6.82
C SER A 249 -10.60 14.59 -7.02
N ALA A 250 -11.53 14.76 -6.09
CA ALA A 250 -12.93 14.34 -6.24
C ALA A 250 -13.80 15.54 -6.61
N ARG A 251 -13.55 16.13 -7.77
CA ARG A 251 -14.44 17.18 -8.27
C ARG A 251 -15.71 16.58 -8.85
N ARG A 252 -16.82 17.17 -8.48
CA ARG A 252 -18.15 16.84 -8.97
C ARG A 252 -18.47 17.73 -10.16
N TYR A 253 -18.74 17.14 -11.31
CA TYR A 253 -19.22 17.86 -12.48
C TYR A 253 -20.70 17.56 -12.70
N ARG A 254 -21.47 18.58 -12.99
CA ARG A 254 -22.86 18.48 -13.43
C ARG A 254 -22.96 18.94 -14.88
N SER A 255 -24.00 18.50 -15.56
CA SER A 255 -24.29 18.86 -16.95
C SER A 255 -24.51 20.38 -17.17
N ASP A 256 -24.66 21.17 -16.09
CA ASP A 256 -24.74 22.63 -16.12
C ASP A 256 -23.37 23.34 -16.08
N GLY A 257 -22.28 22.60 -16.10
CA GLY A 257 -20.91 23.15 -16.16
C GLY A 257 -20.40 23.76 -14.86
N LEU A 258 -21.16 23.69 -13.77
CA LEU A 258 -20.75 24.22 -12.48
C LEU A 258 -20.02 23.17 -11.63
N ALA A 259 -18.76 23.43 -11.27
CA ALA A 259 -18.04 22.67 -10.26
C ALA A 259 -18.68 22.93 -8.89
N VAL A 260 -19.19 21.89 -8.23
CA VAL A 260 -19.71 22.02 -6.87
C VAL A 260 -18.64 21.59 -5.89
N PRO A 261 -18.23 22.43 -4.91
CA PRO A 261 -17.35 22.00 -3.82
C PRO A 261 -18.02 20.89 -3.03
N VAL A 262 -17.25 19.88 -2.65
CA VAL A 262 -17.67 18.79 -1.76
C VAL A 262 -17.53 19.24 -0.31
#